data_2c00990b3ea9abd9457e3631c51ed95b
#
_entry.id   2c00990b3ea9abd9457e3631c51ed95b
#
_cell.length_a   1.000
_cell.length_b   1.000
_cell.length_c   1.000
_cell.angle_alpha   90.00
_cell.angle_beta   90.00
_cell.angle_gamma   90.00
#
_symmetry.space_group_name_H-M   'P 1'
#
loop_
_entity.id
_entity.type
_entity.pdbx_description
1 polymer ?
#
loop_
_entity_poly.entity_id
_entity_poly.type
_entity_poly.pdbx_seq_one_letter_code
_entity_poly.pdbx_strand_id
1 'polypeptide(L)'
;MDQKKTTVQNALEQNTTNMIFYEDSFTKISFFTREISNCKVPIFYIDFDLQYTGFVKSGITEEMENLNLLHPENGSFREDLKSIIAKISREKSLIVIDSLNGFFNILEGDKDLGRLINSFVMLLSSAANHTKSTIMVGVLSKLNEEGRWVLYNTGRSVIDNEHFTKIQLTRKENNAFATLLNSDNSRDSDLIL
;
A
#
# COMPACT_ATOMS: atom_id res chain seq x y z
N MET A 1 16.28 -8.05 27.83
CA MET A 1 15.57 -8.76 26.74
C MET A 1 15.90 -8.03 25.46
N ASP A 2 16.75 -8.59 24.61
CA ASP A 2 17.05 -8.01 23.31
C ASP A 2 15.78 -8.03 22.47
N GLN A 3 15.20 -6.87 22.20
CA GLN A 3 14.14 -6.74 21.20
C GLN A 3 14.75 -7.16 19.87
N LYS A 4 14.27 -8.27 19.33
CA LYS A 4 14.66 -8.76 18.01
C LYS A 4 14.24 -7.71 17.00
N LYS A 5 15.19 -6.91 16.50
CA LYS A 5 14.92 -5.87 15.52
C LYS A 5 14.34 -6.53 14.26
N THR A 6 13.09 -6.27 13.98
CA THR A 6 12.40 -6.79 12.80
C THR A 6 12.75 -5.90 11.61
N THR A 7 13.16 -6.48 10.50
CA THR A 7 13.35 -5.73 9.24
C THR A 7 12.01 -5.44 8.59
N VAL A 8 11.93 -4.39 7.78
CA VAL A 8 10.73 -4.07 6.99
C VAL A 8 10.29 -5.27 6.15
N GLN A 9 11.23 -5.93 5.49
CA GLN A 9 10.92 -7.09 4.66
C GLN A 9 10.26 -8.21 5.46
N ASN A 10 10.78 -8.53 6.64
CA ASN A 10 10.17 -9.53 7.51
C ASN A 10 8.77 -9.14 7.96
N ALA A 11 8.53 -7.85 8.23
CA ALA A 11 7.20 -7.35 8.58
C ALA A 11 6.22 -7.47 7.40
N LEU A 12 6.65 -7.09 6.19
CA LEU A 12 5.83 -7.19 4.97
C LEU A 12 5.48 -8.62 4.58
N GLU A 13 6.31 -9.59 4.96
CA GLU A 13 6.09 -11.02 4.68
C GLU A 13 5.23 -11.73 5.76
N GLN A 14 4.93 -11.08 6.88
CA GLN A 14 4.09 -11.68 7.94
C GLN A 14 2.67 -11.94 7.46
N ASN A 15 2.10 -10.99 6.72
CA ASN A 15 0.78 -11.09 6.15
C ASN A 15 0.82 -10.71 4.65
N THR A 16 -0.13 -11.24 3.91
CA THR A 16 -0.26 -10.94 2.48
C THR A 16 -0.51 -9.46 2.23
N THR A 17 -1.31 -8.81 3.07
CA THR A 17 -1.72 -7.42 2.90
C THR A 17 -1.16 -6.53 4.00
N ASN A 18 -0.52 -5.44 3.58
CA ASN A 18 0.17 -4.49 4.43
C ASN A 18 -0.41 -3.10 4.22
N MET A 19 -0.96 -2.49 5.26
CA MET A 19 -1.46 -1.12 5.27
C MET A 19 -0.33 -0.18 5.65
N ILE A 20 0.05 0.69 4.73
CA ILE A 20 1.15 1.63 4.90
C ILE A 20 0.59 3.02 5.17
N PHE A 21 0.48 3.37 6.44
CA PHE A 21 -0.03 4.66 6.90
C PHE A 21 1.03 5.74 6.76
N TYR A 22 0.69 6.86 6.17
CA TYR A 22 1.60 8.00 6.01
C TYR A 22 0.86 9.33 6.12
N GLU A 23 1.57 10.37 6.48
CA GLU A 23 1.09 11.77 6.50
C GLU A 23 1.81 12.62 5.44
N ASP A 24 2.99 12.18 4.99
CA ASP A 24 3.83 12.86 4.03
C ASP A 24 4.11 12.00 2.80
N SER A 25 3.74 12.52 1.64
CA SER A 25 3.86 11.82 0.35
C SER A 25 5.32 11.50 -0.03
N PHE A 26 6.28 12.33 0.38
CA PHE A 26 7.70 12.08 0.10
C PHE A 26 8.19 10.84 0.85
N THR A 27 7.83 10.71 2.12
CA THR A 27 8.17 9.52 2.92
C THR A 27 7.55 8.26 2.33
N LYS A 28 6.29 8.33 1.87
CA LYS A 28 5.61 7.23 1.18
C LYS A 28 6.39 6.80 -0.07
N ILE A 29 6.68 7.74 -0.96
CA ILE A 29 7.38 7.45 -2.23
C ILE A 29 8.76 6.87 -1.96
N SER A 30 9.52 7.44 -1.04
CA SER A 30 10.85 6.92 -0.67
C SER A 30 10.77 5.48 -0.16
N PHE A 31 9.78 5.17 0.65
CA PHE A 31 9.55 3.82 1.16
C PHE A 31 9.19 2.86 0.01
N PHE A 32 8.20 3.19 -0.82
CA PHE A 32 7.78 2.33 -1.92
C PHE A 32 8.88 2.12 -2.94
N THR A 33 9.58 3.18 -3.34
CA THR A 33 10.71 3.06 -4.29
C THR A 33 11.78 2.10 -3.77
N ARG A 34 12.12 2.18 -2.48
CA ARG A 34 13.09 1.26 -1.89
C ARG A 34 12.62 -0.18 -1.90
N GLU A 35 11.38 -0.46 -1.49
CA GLU A 35 10.84 -1.82 -1.48
C GLU A 35 10.73 -2.40 -2.89
N ILE A 36 10.34 -1.58 -3.86
CA ILE A 36 10.29 -1.93 -5.28
C ILE A 36 11.69 -2.25 -5.82
N SER A 37 12.69 -1.39 -5.55
CA SER A 37 14.07 -1.58 -6.03
C SER A 37 14.72 -2.86 -5.50
N ASN A 38 14.30 -3.34 -4.34
CA ASN A 38 14.76 -4.60 -3.76
C ASN A 38 13.97 -5.83 -4.25
N CYS A 39 12.89 -5.63 -5.00
CA CYS A 39 11.98 -6.69 -5.41
C CYS A 39 12.43 -7.36 -6.71
N LYS A 40 12.49 -8.71 -6.70
CA LYS A 40 12.92 -9.52 -7.86
C LYS A 40 11.74 -10.20 -8.58
N VAL A 41 10.54 -10.15 -8.00
CA VAL A 41 9.34 -10.72 -8.62
C VAL A 41 8.63 -9.66 -9.46
N PRO A 42 7.68 -10.03 -10.34
CA PRO A 42 6.84 -9.06 -11.04
C PRO A 42 6.15 -8.09 -10.08
N ILE A 43 6.15 -6.81 -10.43
CA ILE A 43 5.55 -5.74 -9.64
C ILE A 43 4.37 -5.16 -10.41
N PHE A 44 3.22 -5.07 -9.75
CA PHE A 44 2.04 -4.38 -10.25
C PHE A 44 1.81 -3.14 -9.39
N TYR A 45 2.18 -1.98 -9.92
CA TYR A 45 2.02 -0.70 -9.24
C TYR A 45 0.79 0.02 -9.80
N ILE A 46 -0.22 0.16 -8.96
CA ILE A 46 -1.48 0.81 -9.29
C ILE A 46 -1.42 2.25 -8.76
N ASP A 47 -1.05 3.18 -9.64
CA ASP A 47 -0.80 4.59 -9.31
C ASP A 47 -2.05 5.45 -9.54
N PHE A 48 -2.89 5.53 -8.51
CA PHE A 48 -4.11 6.34 -8.55
C PHE A 48 -3.84 7.84 -8.45
N ASP A 49 -2.74 8.22 -7.81
CA ASP A 49 -2.39 9.62 -7.54
C ASP A 49 -1.44 10.20 -8.61
N LEU A 50 -0.97 9.38 -9.55
CA LEU A 50 0.00 9.71 -10.60
C LEU A 50 1.34 10.24 -10.07
N GLN A 51 1.61 10.08 -8.78
CA GLN A 51 2.84 10.57 -8.15
C GLN A 51 4.06 9.76 -8.57
N TYR A 52 3.98 8.42 -8.44
CA TYR A 52 5.08 7.55 -8.83
C TYR A 52 5.41 7.69 -10.32
N THR A 53 4.38 7.75 -11.14
CA THR A 53 4.50 8.02 -12.58
C THR A 53 5.23 9.33 -12.86
N GLY A 54 4.92 10.36 -12.11
CA GLY A 54 5.62 11.66 -12.23
C GLY A 54 7.11 11.53 -11.91
N PHE A 55 7.48 10.76 -10.89
CA PHE A 55 8.88 10.53 -10.53
C PHE A 55 9.63 9.71 -11.58
N VAL A 56 9.01 8.68 -12.14
CA VAL A 56 9.60 7.89 -13.25
C VAL A 56 9.79 8.78 -14.48
N LYS A 57 8.76 9.51 -14.91
CA LYS A 57 8.83 10.39 -16.10
C LYS A 57 9.83 11.54 -15.96
N SER A 58 10.06 12.03 -14.74
CA SER A 58 11.05 13.08 -14.48
C SER A 58 12.48 12.54 -14.31
N GLY A 59 12.69 11.23 -14.37
CA GLY A 59 13.99 10.59 -14.18
C GLY A 59 14.50 10.61 -12.74
N ILE A 60 13.63 10.91 -11.76
CA ILE A 60 13.97 10.85 -10.32
C ILE A 60 14.06 9.39 -9.85
N THR A 61 13.25 8.53 -10.45
CA THR A 61 13.24 7.08 -10.19
C THR A 61 13.49 6.35 -11.48
N GLU A 62 14.34 5.33 -11.45
CA GLU A 62 14.63 4.50 -12.61
C GLU A 62 13.43 3.62 -12.97
N GLU A 63 13.22 3.43 -14.27
CA GLU A 63 12.25 2.45 -14.78
C GLU A 63 12.83 1.04 -14.64
N MET A 64 12.02 0.13 -14.10
CA MET A 64 12.46 -1.25 -13.84
C MET A 64 11.75 -2.22 -14.79
N GLU A 65 12.49 -3.19 -15.34
CA GLU A 65 11.97 -4.17 -16.30
C GLU A 65 10.81 -5.03 -15.75
N ASN A 66 10.83 -5.32 -14.44
CA ASN A 66 9.79 -6.12 -13.78
C ASN A 66 8.62 -5.28 -13.24
N LEU A 67 8.59 -3.97 -13.49
CA LEU A 67 7.55 -3.05 -13.03
C LEU A 67 6.45 -2.89 -14.08
N ASN A 68 5.23 -3.30 -13.74
CA ASN A 68 4.02 -2.99 -14.50
C ASN A 68 3.33 -1.80 -13.83
N LEU A 69 3.52 -0.62 -14.39
CA LEU A 69 2.92 0.61 -13.90
C LEU A 69 1.53 0.80 -14.55
N LEU A 70 0.51 0.92 -13.74
CA LEU A 70 -0.89 0.99 -14.15
C LEU A 70 -1.50 2.31 -13.68
N HIS A 71 -2.20 2.98 -14.58
CA HIS A 71 -2.93 4.22 -14.31
C HIS A 71 -4.41 3.95 -14.53
N PRO A 72 -5.15 3.53 -13.48
CA PRO A 72 -6.56 3.24 -13.66
C PRO A 72 -7.35 4.51 -14.00
N GLU A 73 -8.08 4.44 -15.09
CA GLU A 73 -9.10 5.41 -15.43
C GLU A 73 -10.48 4.83 -15.14
N ASN A 74 -11.46 5.69 -14.86
CA ASN A 74 -12.81 5.23 -14.48
C ASN A 74 -13.43 4.25 -15.50
N GLY A 75 -13.08 4.40 -16.80
CA GLY A 75 -13.61 3.53 -17.87
C GLY A 75 -12.91 2.17 -18.01
N SER A 76 -11.60 2.07 -17.74
CA SER A 76 -10.79 0.86 -17.94
C SER A 76 -10.58 0.06 -16.65
N PHE A 77 -10.83 0.67 -15.50
CA PHE A 77 -10.48 0.15 -14.18
C PHE A 77 -10.88 -1.31 -13.95
N ARG A 78 -12.10 -1.73 -14.33
CA ARG A 78 -12.58 -3.10 -14.12
C ARG A 78 -11.79 -4.14 -14.92
N GLU A 79 -11.40 -3.81 -16.14
CA GLU A 79 -10.63 -4.71 -17.00
C GLU A 79 -9.17 -4.80 -16.53
N ASP A 80 -8.60 -3.67 -16.12
CA ASP A 80 -7.26 -3.61 -15.52
C ASP A 80 -7.19 -4.51 -14.27
N LEU A 81 -8.21 -4.42 -13.40
CA LEU A 81 -8.32 -5.26 -12.21
C LEU A 81 -8.40 -6.75 -12.53
N LYS A 82 -9.24 -7.14 -13.47
CA LYS A 82 -9.34 -8.54 -13.89
C LYS A 82 -8.00 -9.07 -14.38
N SER A 83 -7.29 -8.26 -15.18
CA SER A 83 -5.96 -8.59 -15.68
C SER A 83 -4.96 -8.79 -14.55
N ILE A 84 -4.91 -7.87 -13.57
CA ILE A 84 -4.03 -7.97 -12.40
C ILE A 84 -4.36 -9.24 -11.62
N ILE A 85 -5.62 -9.47 -11.26
CA ILE A 85 -6.04 -10.65 -10.49
C ILE A 85 -5.65 -11.95 -11.22
N ALA A 86 -5.85 -12.01 -12.54
CA ALA A 86 -5.48 -13.18 -13.32
C ALA A 86 -3.97 -13.46 -13.31
N LYS A 87 -3.14 -12.42 -13.29
CA LYS A 87 -1.67 -12.54 -13.22
C LYS A 87 -1.21 -12.94 -11.82
N ILE A 88 -1.63 -12.21 -10.78
CA ILE A 88 -1.21 -12.48 -9.39
C ILE A 88 -1.70 -13.84 -8.86
N SER A 89 -2.76 -14.41 -9.47
CA SER A 89 -3.24 -15.76 -9.13
C SER A 89 -2.35 -16.87 -9.68
N ARG A 90 -1.39 -16.56 -10.52
CA ARG A 90 -0.52 -17.55 -11.20
C ARG A 90 0.90 -17.56 -10.68
N GLU A 91 1.41 -16.42 -10.24
CA GLU A 91 2.79 -16.27 -9.82
C GLU A 91 2.94 -15.30 -8.65
N LYS A 92 3.98 -15.53 -7.83
CA LYS A 92 4.32 -14.64 -6.73
C LYS A 92 4.65 -13.25 -7.29
N SER A 93 4.05 -12.21 -6.74
CA SER A 93 4.18 -10.83 -7.20
C SER A 93 4.20 -9.86 -6.02
N LEU A 94 4.66 -8.64 -6.25
CA LEU A 94 4.44 -7.49 -5.38
C LEU A 94 3.35 -6.61 -5.99
N ILE A 95 2.34 -6.29 -5.21
CA ILE A 95 1.25 -5.41 -5.63
C ILE A 95 1.30 -4.14 -4.78
N VAL A 96 1.33 -2.98 -5.41
CA VAL A 96 1.28 -1.68 -4.74
C VAL A 96 0.01 -0.95 -5.15
N ILE A 97 -0.77 -0.51 -4.17
CA ILE A 97 -1.95 0.35 -4.34
C ILE A 97 -1.58 1.74 -3.82
N ASP A 98 -1.34 2.67 -4.71
CA ASP A 98 -0.89 4.04 -4.38
C ASP A 98 -1.84 5.10 -4.94
N SER A 99 -2.74 5.60 -4.16
CA SER A 99 -3.09 5.29 -2.77
C SER A 99 -4.56 4.91 -2.63
N LEU A 100 -4.95 4.47 -1.43
CA LEU A 100 -6.37 4.23 -1.14
C LEU A 100 -7.20 5.52 -1.29
N ASN A 101 -6.63 6.69 -0.97
CA ASN A 101 -7.27 7.99 -1.14
C ASN A 101 -7.51 8.30 -2.61
N GLY A 102 -6.51 8.10 -3.48
CA GLY A 102 -6.64 8.25 -4.92
C GLY A 102 -7.69 7.30 -5.51
N PHE A 103 -7.74 6.07 -4.98
CA PHE A 103 -8.77 5.11 -5.38
C PHE A 103 -10.19 5.61 -5.06
N PHE A 104 -10.39 6.20 -3.87
CA PHE A 104 -11.67 6.86 -3.53
C PHE A 104 -12.00 8.00 -4.49
N ASN A 105 -11.02 8.79 -4.91
CA ASN A 105 -11.22 9.94 -5.79
C ASN A 105 -11.66 9.52 -7.20
N ILE A 106 -11.07 8.46 -7.76
CA ILE A 106 -11.42 7.98 -9.13
C ILE A 106 -12.86 7.47 -9.21
N LEU A 107 -13.35 6.89 -8.13
CA LEU A 107 -14.71 6.33 -8.06
C LEU A 107 -15.72 7.29 -7.41
N GLU A 108 -15.38 8.58 -7.28
CA GLU A 108 -16.27 9.59 -6.69
C GLU A 108 -17.60 9.63 -7.42
N GLY A 109 -18.70 9.57 -6.65
CA GLY A 109 -20.07 9.53 -7.18
C GLY A 109 -20.77 8.18 -7.08
N ASP A 110 -20.05 7.08 -6.85
CA ASP A 110 -20.64 5.77 -6.60
C ASP A 110 -21.24 5.68 -5.18
N LYS A 111 -22.51 5.25 -5.08
CA LYS A 111 -23.24 5.18 -3.80
C LYS A 111 -22.63 4.19 -2.80
N ASP A 112 -22.01 3.11 -3.28
CA ASP A 112 -21.45 2.03 -2.48
C ASP A 112 -19.91 1.98 -2.52
N LEU A 113 -19.30 3.12 -2.75
CA LEU A 113 -17.86 3.27 -2.97
C LEU A 113 -16.98 2.57 -1.92
N GLY A 114 -17.31 2.73 -0.63
CA GLY A 114 -16.56 2.08 0.44
C GLY A 114 -16.62 0.55 0.36
N ARG A 115 -17.80 -0.01 0.04
CA ARG A 115 -17.95 -1.47 -0.14
C ARG A 115 -17.18 -1.97 -1.36
N LEU A 116 -17.21 -1.22 -2.46
CA LEU A 116 -16.52 -1.57 -3.68
C LEU A 116 -15.00 -1.63 -3.45
N ILE A 117 -14.43 -0.59 -2.83
CA ILE A 117 -13.01 -0.55 -2.51
C ILE A 117 -12.61 -1.67 -1.53
N ASN A 118 -13.41 -1.89 -0.48
CA ASN A 118 -13.17 -2.98 0.46
C ASN A 118 -13.20 -4.35 -0.24
N SER A 119 -14.21 -4.58 -1.07
CA SER A 119 -14.33 -5.83 -1.84
C SER A 119 -13.14 -6.04 -2.76
N PHE A 120 -12.64 -4.97 -3.37
CA PHE A 120 -11.48 -5.02 -4.23
C PHE A 120 -10.21 -5.39 -3.47
N VAL A 121 -9.91 -4.70 -2.35
CA VAL A 121 -8.73 -5.02 -1.53
C VAL A 121 -8.80 -6.46 -1.02
N MET A 122 -9.97 -6.92 -0.58
CA MET A 122 -10.16 -8.29 -0.12
C MET A 122 -10.01 -9.33 -1.23
N LEU A 123 -10.48 -9.03 -2.45
CA LEU A 123 -10.32 -9.92 -3.60
C LEU A 123 -8.85 -10.05 -4.01
N LEU A 124 -8.13 -8.93 -4.06
CA LEU A 124 -6.68 -8.94 -4.30
C LEU A 124 -5.95 -9.72 -3.20
N SER A 125 -6.30 -9.48 -1.93
CA SER A 125 -5.71 -10.17 -0.78
C SER A 125 -5.90 -11.69 -0.89
N SER A 126 -7.09 -12.13 -1.25
CA SER A 126 -7.40 -13.56 -1.45
C SER A 126 -6.59 -14.17 -2.61
N ALA A 127 -6.50 -13.49 -3.75
CA ALA A 127 -5.72 -13.95 -4.90
C ALA A 127 -4.22 -14.00 -4.59
N ALA A 128 -3.70 -12.96 -3.93
CA ALA A 128 -2.30 -12.85 -3.54
C ALA A 128 -1.87 -13.88 -2.50
N ASN A 129 -2.76 -14.23 -1.57
CA ASN A 129 -2.49 -15.23 -0.54
C ASN A 129 -2.18 -16.61 -1.14
N HIS A 130 -2.88 -16.97 -2.22
CA HIS A 130 -2.66 -18.26 -2.90
C HIS A 130 -1.24 -18.41 -3.46
N THR A 131 -0.66 -17.33 -3.97
CA THR A 131 0.69 -17.30 -4.57
C THR A 131 1.79 -16.84 -3.61
N LYS A 132 1.43 -16.53 -2.35
CA LYS A 132 2.33 -15.90 -1.37
C LYS A 132 2.90 -14.56 -1.89
N SER A 133 2.09 -13.83 -2.62
CA SER A 133 2.37 -12.47 -3.06
C SER A 133 2.23 -11.48 -1.91
N THR A 134 2.84 -10.32 -2.04
CA THR A 134 2.77 -9.24 -1.04
C THR A 134 1.97 -8.08 -1.62
N ILE A 135 1.05 -7.52 -0.84
CA ILE A 135 0.30 -6.31 -1.18
C ILE A 135 0.72 -5.20 -0.23
N MET A 136 1.06 -4.05 -0.75
CA MET A 136 1.25 -2.79 -0.01
C MET A 136 0.16 -1.81 -0.42
N VAL A 137 -0.58 -1.29 0.56
CA VAL A 137 -1.65 -0.31 0.35
C VAL A 137 -1.26 1.00 1.01
N GLY A 138 -0.97 2.02 0.24
CA GLY A 138 -0.68 3.36 0.73
C GLY A 138 -1.95 4.05 1.23
N VAL A 139 -1.90 4.61 2.43
CA VAL A 139 -3.03 5.24 3.10
C VAL A 139 -2.61 6.59 3.68
N LEU A 140 -3.02 7.66 3.01
CA LEU A 140 -2.88 9.01 3.56
C LEU A 140 -3.92 9.17 4.69
N SER A 141 -3.47 9.18 5.92
CA SER A 141 -4.34 9.00 7.07
C SER A 141 -3.85 9.74 8.31
N LYS A 142 -4.74 9.89 9.25
CA LYS A 142 -4.45 10.37 10.60
C LYS A 142 -5.23 9.56 11.63
N LEU A 143 -4.77 9.56 12.87
CA LEU A 143 -5.57 9.05 13.98
C LEU A 143 -6.64 10.09 14.35
N ASN A 144 -7.87 9.64 14.55
CA ASN A 144 -8.94 10.46 15.13
C ASN A 144 -8.86 10.46 16.67
N GLU A 145 -9.75 11.20 17.32
CA GLU A 145 -9.82 11.30 18.79
C GLU A 145 -10.09 9.94 19.49
N GLU A 146 -10.67 8.99 18.77
CA GLU A 146 -10.95 7.62 19.24
C GLU A 146 -9.77 6.65 19.02
N GLY A 147 -8.63 7.14 18.50
CA GLY A 147 -7.46 6.32 18.18
C GLY A 147 -7.61 5.43 16.94
N ARG A 148 -8.59 5.71 16.07
CA ARG A 148 -8.81 4.96 14.84
C ARG A 148 -8.15 5.67 13.65
N TRP A 149 -7.59 4.88 12.76
CA TRP A 149 -7.08 5.39 11.48
C TRP A 149 -8.24 5.81 10.58
N VAL A 150 -8.23 7.05 10.15
CA VAL A 150 -9.20 7.61 9.20
C VAL A 150 -8.46 8.23 8.02
N LEU A 151 -9.06 8.13 6.83
CA LEU A 151 -8.54 8.76 5.64
C LEU A 151 -8.50 10.28 5.82
N TYR A 152 -7.38 10.87 5.48
CA TYR A 152 -7.17 12.30 5.57
C TYR A 152 -8.23 13.07 4.74
N ASN A 153 -8.75 14.15 5.28
CA ASN A 153 -9.79 15.03 4.71
C ASN A 153 -11.18 14.41 4.47
N THR A 154 -11.35 13.09 4.59
CA THR A 154 -12.65 12.45 4.31
C THR A 154 -13.36 11.97 5.56
N GLY A 155 -12.63 11.72 6.64
CA GLY A 155 -13.14 11.12 7.88
C GLY A 155 -13.62 9.67 7.73
N ARG A 156 -13.45 9.05 6.53
CA ARG A 156 -13.82 7.66 6.29
C ARG A 156 -12.88 6.73 7.04
N SER A 157 -13.44 5.70 7.68
CA SER A 157 -12.63 4.67 8.33
C SER A 157 -11.80 3.92 7.30
N VAL A 158 -10.54 3.67 7.64
CA VAL A 158 -9.68 2.77 6.88
C VAL A 158 -10.13 1.34 7.13
N ILE A 159 -10.01 0.48 6.10
CA ILE A 159 -10.25 -0.96 6.25
C ILE A 159 -9.33 -1.48 7.34
N ASP A 160 -9.91 -2.08 8.35
CA ASP A 160 -9.16 -2.73 9.43
C ASP A 160 -9.48 -4.22 9.47
N ASN A 161 -8.44 -5.04 9.49
CA ASN A 161 -8.54 -6.49 9.56
C ASN A 161 -7.34 -7.02 10.37
N GLU A 162 -7.59 -7.94 11.28
CA GLU A 162 -6.55 -8.56 12.12
C GLU A 162 -5.47 -9.31 11.33
N HIS A 163 -5.76 -9.68 10.07
CA HIS A 163 -4.81 -10.31 9.16
C HIS A 163 -4.00 -9.31 8.32
N PHE A 164 -4.13 -8.01 8.57
CA PHE A 164 -3.33 -7.00 7.91
C PHE A 164 -2.16 -6.58 8.79
N THR A 165 -0.97 -6.51 8.20
CA THR A 165 0.15 -5.83 8.84
C THR A 165 -0.05 -4.33 8.72
N LYS A 166 0.15 -3.60 9.80
CA LYS A 166 0.04 -2.15 9.85
C LYS A 166 1.40 -1.53 10.06
N ILE A 167 1.85 -0.71 9.12
CA ILE A 167 3.12 -0.01 9.19
C ILE A 167 2.86 1.48 9.10
N GLN A 168 3.32 2.24 10.10
CA GLN A 168 3.28 3.69 10.11
C GLN A 168 4.60 4.25 9.61
N LEU A 169 4.54 5.11 8.62
CA LEU A 169 5.66 5.90 8.15
C LEU A 169 5.64 7.28 8.81
N THR A 170 6.76 7.68 9.38
CA THR A 170 6.93 9.01 9.96
C THR A 170 8.23 9.62 9.47
N ARG A 171 8.28 10.94 9.40
CA ARG A 171 9.49 11.70 9.08
C ARG A 171 9.92 12.49 10.30
N LYS A 172 11.19 12.37 10.65
CA LYS A 172 11.83 13.21 11.67
C LYS A 172 13.05 13.82 11.05
N GLU A 173 13.06 15.15 10.97
CA GLU A 173 14.11 15.89 10.26
C GLU A 173 14.21 15.42 8.80
N ASN A 174 15.33 14.81 8.41
CA ASN A 174 15.58 14.30 7.06
C ASN A 174 15.49 12.77 6.96
N ASN A 175 15.15 12.08 8.05
CA ASN A 175 15.10 10.62 8.08
C ASN A 175 13.67 10.12 8.07
N ALA A 176 13.41 9.07 7.29
CA ALA A 176 12.16 8.31 7.30
C ALA A 176 12.27 7.17 8.32
N PHE A 177 11.21 6.94 9.06
CA PHE A 177 11.09 5.86 10.03
C PHE A 177 9.85 5.04 9.68
N ALA A 178 9.95 3.74 9.86
CA ALA A 178 8.83 2.82 9.79
C ALA A 178 8.62 2.17 11.14
N THR A 179 7.39 2.11 11.60
CA THR A 179 6.99 1.51 12.87
C THR A 179 5.92 0.48 12.63
N LEU A 180 6.11 -0.74 13.12
CA LEU A 180 5.07 -1.76 13.14
C LEU A 180 4.05 -1.40 14.22
N LEU A 181 2.76 -1.52 13.90
CA LEU A 181 1.66 -1.26 14.82
C LEU A 181 0.96 -2.56 15.21
N ASN A 182 0.50 -2.62 16.45
CA ASN A 182 -0.39 -3.66 16.95
C ASN A 182 -1.82 -3.52 16.38
N SER A 183 -2.67 -4.49 16.68
CA SER A 183 -4.08 -4.49 16.29
C SER A 183 -4.85 -3.27 16.85
N ASP A 184 -4.48 -2.79 18.02
CA ASP A 184 -5.06 -1.59 18.66
C ASP A 184 -4.44 -0.26 18.19
N ASN A 185 -3.58 -0.31 17.16
CA ASN A 185 -2.81 0.81 16.61
C ASN A 185 -1.72 1.37 17.57
N SER A 186 -1.45 0.70 18.67
CA SER A 186 -0.29 1.05 19.50
C SER A 186 1.01 0.66 18.79
N ARG A 187 2.08 1.36 19.13
CA ARG A 187 3.42 1.07 18.60
C ARG A 187 3.91 -0.28 19.14
N ASP A 188 4.27 -1.18 18.24
CA ASP A 188 4.88 -2.46 18.56
C ASP A 188 6.41 -2.35 18.54
N SER A 189 6.98 -2.11 17.37
CA SER A 189 8.43 -2.07 17.19
C SER A 189 8.84 -1.13 16.05
N ASP A 190 10.04 -0.56 16.17
CA ASP A 190 10.66 0.16 15.05
C ASP A 190 11.24 -0.83 14.06
N LEU A 191 10.98 -0.58 12.79
CA LEU A 191 11.52 -1.35 11.69
C LEU A 191 12.84 -0.73 11.22
N ILE A 192 13.77 -1.57 10.86
CA ILE A 192 15.01 -1.13 10.22
C ILE A 192 14.69 -0.85 8.75
N LEU A 193 14.87 0.40 8.35
CA LEU A 193 14.77 0.87 6.98
C LEU A 193 16.06 0.60 6.21
#